data_dc38ca411b9fba218eef1759840f9a81
#
_entry.id   dc38ca411b9fba218eef1759840f9a81
#
_cell.length_a   1.000
_cell.length_b   1.000
_cell.length_c   1.000
_cell.angle_alpha   90.00
_cell.angle_beta   90.00
_cell.angle_gamma   90.00
#
_symmetry.space_group_name_H-M   'P 1'
#
loop_
_entity.id
_entity.type
_entity.pdbx_description
1 polymer ?
#
loop_
_entity_poly.entity_id
_entity_poly.type
_entity_poly.pdbx_seq_one_letter_code
_entity_poly.pdbx_strand_id
1 'polypeptide(L)'
;SSKEKALSILSYFGPFFLLAVLLAPESHFAKYHANQGLVLFLTEGVVSTVIMVGRYIPLIGWTFQLLNIVIVVLFFLGLSHAIREVEEPLPFIGEIQILK
;
A
#
# COMPACT_ATOMS: atom_id res chain seq x y z
N SER A 1 5.27 19.81 -2.29
CA SER A 1 4.32 20.75 -1.70
C SER A 1 3.45 20.07 -0.65
N SER A 2 2.76 20.87 0.14
CA SER A 2 1.85 20.34 1.16
C SER A 2 0.74 19.50 0.57
N LYS A 3 0.23 19.91 -0.60
CA LYS A 3 -0.81 19.16 -1.30
C LYS A 3 -0.31 17.79 -1.75
N GLU A 4 0.87 17.75 -2.34
CA GLU A 4 1.45 16.50 -2.82
C GLU A 4 1.76 15.56 -1.65
N LYS A 5 2.28 16.10 -0.55
CA LYS A 5 2.56 15.31 0.64
C LYS A 5 1.27 14.71 1.22
N ALA A 6 0.21 15.52 1.32
CA ALA A 6 -1.07 15.05 1.83
C ALA A 6 -1.65 13.95 0.96
N LEU A 7 -1.62 14.13 -0.36
CA LEU A 7 -2.12 13.13 -1.30
C LEU A 7 -1.29 11.84 -1.25
N SER A 8 0.03 11.97 -1.07
CA SER A 8 0.90 10.80 -0.94
C SER A 8 0.60 10.01 0.33
N ILE A 9 0.35 10.70 1.44
CA ILE A 9 -0.04 10.04 2.69
C ILE A 9 -1.38 9.31 2.50
N LEU A 10 -2.36 9.97 1.88
CA LEU A 10 -3.67 9.36 1.63
C LEU A 10 -3.58 8.14 0.72
N SER A 11 -2.57 8.08 -0.15
CA SER A 11 -2.42 6.96 -1.09
C SER A 11 -2.31 5.60 -0.41
N TYR A 12 -1.91 5.56 0.86
CA TYR A 12 -1.77 4.30 1.59
C TYR A 12 -3.04 3.88 2.32
N PHE A 13 -4.13 4.65 2.21
CA PHE A 13 -5.40 4.35 2.88
C PHE A 13 -6.41 3.80 1.88
N GLY A 14 -6.29 2.51 1.56
CA GLY A 14 -7.23 1.84 0.67
C GLY A 14 -7.26 2.47 -0.72
N PRO A 15 -8.46 2.79 -1.25
CA PRO A 15 -8.58 3.34 -2.60
C PRO A 15 -8.25 4.83 -2.73
N PHE A 16 -7.83 5.49 -1.65
CA PHE A 16 -7.57 6.93 -1.70
C PHE A 16 -6.36 7.31 -2.55
N PHE A 17 -5.56 6.32 -3.01
CA PHE A 17 -4.51 6.60 -4.00
C PHE A 17 -5.10 7.27 -5.27
N LEU A 18 -6.38 7.05 -5.54
CA LEU A 18 -7.05 7.68 -6.69
C LEU A 18 -7.05 9.20 -6.59
N LEU A 19 -7.12 9.75 -5.36
CA LEU A 19 -7.07 11.20 -5.20
C LEU A 19 -5.75 11.78 -5.67
N ALA A 20 -4.64 11.09 -5.41
CA ALA A 20 -3.33 11.54 -5.90
C ALA A 20 -3.27 11.54 -7.42
N VAL A 21 -3.83 10.50 -8.05
CA VAL A 21 -3.86 10.40 -9.51
C VAL A 21 -4.72 11.50 -10.12
N LEU A 22 -5.87 11.80 -9.51
CA LEU A 22 -6.82 12.76 -10.07
C LEU A 22 -6.44 14.21 -9.77
N LEU A 23 -5.90 14.49 -8.59
CA LEU A 23 -5.65 15.86 -8.14
C LEU A 23 -4.22 16.34 -8.34
N ALA A 24 -3.27 15.43 -8.54
CA ALA A 24 -1.88 15.79 -8.78
C ALA A 24 -1.26 14.88 -9.84
N PRO A 25 -1.85 14.81 -11.05
CA PRO A 25 -1.39 13.87 -12.08
C PRO A 25 0.01 14.17 -12.61
N GLU A 26 0.47 15.41 -12.42
CA GLU A 26 1.78 15.85 -12.91
C GLU A 26 2.87 15.70 -11.86
N SER A 27 2.51 15.39 -10.61
CA SER A 27 3.48 15.23 -9.54
C SER A 27 4.09 13.83 -9.58
N HIS A 28 5.39 13.74 -9.83
CA HIS A 28 6.11 12.47 -9.79
C HIS A 28 6.05 11.87 -8.38
N PHE A 29 6.22 12.69 -7.36
CA PHE A 29 6.20 12.25 -5.96
C PHE A 29 4.84 11.66 -5.58
N ALA A 30 3.75 12.39 -5.87
CA ALA A 30 2.41 11.90 -5.55
C ALA A 30 2.07 10.64 -6.34
N LYS A 31 2.46 10.59 -7.61
CA LYS A 31 2.21 9.43 -8.46
C LYS A 31 3.01 8.22 -7.99
N TYR A 32 4.24 8.42 -7.53
CA TYR A 32 5.04 7.34 -6.99
C TYR A 32 4.33 6.68 -5.79
N HIS A 33 3.88 7.49 -4.84
CA HIS A 33 3.18 6.96 -3.67
C HIS A 33 1.80 6.42 -4.03
N ALA A 34 1.13 6.96 -5.05
CA ALA A 34 -0.12 6.41 -5.53
C ALA A 34 0.08 4.99 -6.07
N ASN A 35 1.18 4.77 -6.81
CA ASN A 35 1.50 3.42 -7.29
C ASN A 35 1.77 2.47 -6.12
N GLN A 36 2.54 2.90 -5.14
CA GLN A 36 2.81 2.08 -3.95
C GLN A 36 1.52 1.77 -3.20
N GLY A 37 0.65 2.77 -3.05
CA GLY A 37 -0.64 2.60 -2.40
C GLY A 37 -1.57 1.67 -3.15
N LEU A 38 -1.60 1.76 -4.48
CA LEU A 38 -2.41 0.87 -5.30
C LEU A 38 -1.93 -0.57 -5.16
N VAL A 39 -0.61 -0.79 -5.25
CA VAL A 39 -0.04 -2.13 -5.12
C VAL A 39 -0.32 -2.69 -3.72
N LEU A 40 -0.20 -1.87 -2.69
CA LEU A 40 -0.52 -2.27 -1.32
C LEU A 40 -2.00 -2.64 -1.19
N PHE A 41 -2.89 -1.85 -1.79
CA PHE A 41 -4.32 -2.12 -1.76
C PHE A 41 -4.66 -3.46 -2.43
N LEU A 42 -4.06 -3.73 -3.58
CA LEU A 42 -4.24 -5.01 -4.27
C LEU A 42 -3.66 -6.16 -3.45
N THR A 43 -2.52 -5.95 -2.82
CA THR A 43 -1.88 -6.95 -1.96
C THR A 43 -2.79 -7.26 -0.76
N GLU A 44 -3.41 -6.24 -0.17
CA GLU A 44 -4.36 -6.43 0.92
C GLU A 44 -5.54 -7.30 0.49
N GLY A 45 -6.04 -7.10 -0.73
CA GLY A 45 -7.12 -7.91 -1.28
C GLY A 45 -6.74 -9.37 -1.41
N VAL A 46 -5.55 -9.63 -1.95
CA VAL A 46 -5.03 -10.99 -2.11
C VAL A 46 -4.82 -11.64 -0.73
N VAL A 47 -4.16 -10.92 0.18
CA VAL A 47 -3.88 -11.44 1.53
C VAL A 47 -5.18 -11.73 2.28
N SER A 48 -6.16 -10.84 2.19
CA SER A 48 -7.46 -11.05 2.84
C SER A 48 -8.14 -12.32 2.32
N THR A 49 -8.06 -12.57 1.02
CA THR A 49 -8.63 -13.77 0.41
C THR A 49 -7.90 -15.02 0.92
N VAL A 50 -6.56 -14.97 0.97
CA VAL A 50 -5.75 -16.10 1.44
C VAL A 50 -6.09 -16.41 2.90
N ILE A 51 -6.21 -15.38 3.75
CA ILE A 51 -6.56 -15.58 5.16
C ILE A 51 -7.96 -16.19 5.28
N MET A 52 -8.92 -15.68 4.51
CA MET A 52 -10.29 -16.16 4.55
C MET A 52 -10.37 -17.67 4.22
N VAL A 53 -9.64 -18.10 3.20
CA VAL A 53 -9.61 -19.51 2.81
C VAL A 53 -8.76 -20.31 3.78
N GLY A 54 -7.60 -19.80 4.15
CA GLY A 54 -6.63 -20.53 4.97
C GLY A 54 -7.12 -20.83 6.39
N ARG A 55 -7.98 -19.96 6.96
CA ARG A 55 -8.47 -20.17 8.32
C ARG A 55 -9.31 -21.44 8.48
N TYR A 56 -9.77 -22.02 7.38
CA TYR A 56 -10.52 -23.27 7.42
C TYR A 56 -9.61 -24.49 7.44
N ILE A 57 -8.29 -24.32 7.33
CA ILE A 57 -7.35 -25.43 7.41
C ILE A 57 -7.12 -25.79 8.87
N PRO A 58 -7.43 -27.04 9.30
CA PRO A 58 -7.27 -27.44 10.71
C PRO A 58 -5.83 -27.29 11.19
N LEU A 59 -5.66 -26.89 12.43
CA LEU A 59 -4.40 -26.78 13.17
C LEU A 59 -3.50 -25.63 12.73
N ILE A 60 -3.43 -25.29 11.44
CA ILE A 60 -2.51 -24.24 10.95
C ILE A 60 -3.22 -23.01 10.44
N GLY A 61 -4.56 -23.03 10.37
CA GLY A 61 -5.32 -21.90 9.80
C GLY A 61 -5.03 -20.56 10.48
N TRP A 62 -4.78 -20.56 11.78
CA TRP A 62 -4.48 -19.34 12.53
C TRP A 62 -3.20 -18.67 12.06
N THR A 63 -2.24 -19.43 11.49
CA THR A 63 -0.95 -18.88 11.05
C THR A 63 -1.13 -17.91 9.90
N PHE A 64 -2.20 -18.03 9.12
CA PHE A 64 -2.48 -17.10 8.02
C PHE A 64 -2.72 -15.69 8.52
N GLN A 65 -3.11 -15.51 9.79
CA GLN A 65 -3.28 -14.19 10.38
C GLN A 65 -1.96 -13.43 10.47
N LEU A 66 -0.82 -14.14 10.46
CA LEU A 66 0.49 -13.49 10.48
C LEU A 66 0.72 -12.62 9.25
N LEU A 67 0.02 -12.91 8.15
CA LEU A 67 0.11 -12.09 6.94
C LEU A 67 -0.40 -10.67 7.19
N ASN A 68 -1.35 -10.49 8.11
CA ASN A 68 -1.83 -9.16 8.46
C ASN A 68 -0.73 -8.31 9.09
N ILE A 69 0.20 -8.93 9.81
CA ILE A 69 1.33 -8.21 10.40
C ILE A 69 2.19 -7.62 9.30
N VAL A 70 2.43 -8.40 8.24
CA VAL A 70 3.21 -7.93 7.09
C VAL A 70 2.53 -6.73 6.45
N ILE A 71 1.21 -6.80 6.25
CA ILE A 71 0.44 -5.70 5.65
C ILE A 71 0.54 -4.43 6.53
N VAL A 72 0.40 -4.58 7.85
CA VAL A 72 0.50 -3.45 8.78
C VAL A 72 1.88 -2.80 8.69
N VAL A 73 2.94 -3.62 8.64
CA VAL A 73 4.30 -3.10 8.51
C VAL A 73 4.47 -2.35 7.20
N LEU A 74 3.97 -2.90 6.09
CA LEU A 74 4.06 -2.25 4.78
C LEU A 74 3.30 -0.92 4.77
N PHE A 75 2.12 -0.89 5.39
CA PHE A 75 1.33 0.33 5.49
C PHE A 75 2.11 1.43 6.22
N PHE A 76 2.66 1.12 7.39
CA PHE A 76 3.40 2.10 8.18
C PHE A 76 4.70 2.53 7.52
N LEU A 77 5.37 1.61 6.80
CA LEU A 77 6.56 1.99 6.04
C LEU A 77 6.21 2.96 4.91
N GLY A 78 5.13 2.68 4.17
CA GLY A 78 4.69 3.57 3.10
C GLY A 78 4.29 4.93 3.65
N LEU A 79 3.55 4.94 4.75
CA LEU A 79 3.13 6.17 5.39
C LEU A 79 4.36 6.98 5.85
N SER A 80 5.34 6.30 6.44
CA SER A 80 6.59 6.93 6.86
C SER A 80 7.34 7.55 5.67
N HIS A 81 7.42 6.83 4.55
CA HIS A 81 8.06 7.35 3.34
C HIS A 81 7.37 8.60 2.83
N ALA A 82 6.04 8.62 2.82
CA ALA A 82 5.28 9.78 2.37
C ALA A 82 5.46 10.97 3.32
N ILE A 83 5.47 10.72 4.63
CA ILE A 83 5.66 11.78 5.63
C ILE A 83 7.05 12.38 5.52
N ARG A 84 8.07 11.56 5.29
CA ARG A 84 9.45 12.02 5.11
C ARG A 84 9.73 12.57 3.72
N GLU A 85 8.72 12.51 2.84
CA GLU A 85 8.83 12.99 1.45
C GLU A 85 9.92 12.29 0.64
N VAL A 86 10.08 10.98 0.87
CA VAL A 86 11.04 10.17 0.12
C VAL A 86 10.32 9.18 -0.80
N GLU A 87 10.98 8.83 -1.89
CA GLU A 87 10.49 7.85 -2.86
C GLU A 87 11.25 6.54 -2.71
N GLU A 88 10.95 5.83 -1.63
CA GLU A 88 11.54 4.54 -1.36
C GLU A 88 10.51 3.43 -1.56
N PRO A 89 10.87 2.32 -2.23
CA PRO A 89 9.91 1.24 -2.47
C PRO A 89 9.60 0.48 -1.19
N LEU A 90 8.38 -0.03 -1.11
CA LEU A 90 7.99 -0.93 -0.03
C LEU A 90 8.71 -2.26 -0.20
N PRO A 91 9.08 -2.94 0.90
CA PRO A 91 9.68 -4.27 0.80
C PRO A 91 8.76 -5.24 0.04
N PHE A 92 9.36 -6.09 -0.77
CA PHE A 92 8.69 -7.16 -1.54
C PHE A 92 7.81 -6.69 -2.69
N ILE A 93 7.00 -5.65 -2.53
CA ILE A 93 6.02 -5.25 -3.53
C ILE A 93 6.34 -3.91 -4.20
N GLY A 94 7.31 -3.15 -3.68
CA GLY A 94 7.53 -1.77 -4.09
C GLY A 94 8.06 -1.58 -5.50
N GLU A 95 8.58 -2.64 -6.13
CA GLU A 95 9.09 -2.54 -7.49
C GLU A 95 8.01 -2.75 -8.55
N ILE A 96 6.81 -3.13 -8.13
CA ILE A 96 5.69 -3.33 -9.04
C ILE A 96 5.15 -1.96 -9.48
N GLN A 97 5.15 -1.71 -10.79
CA GLN A 97 4.64 -0.45 -11.33
C GLN A 97 3.37 -0.70 -12.13
N ILE A 98 2.28 -0.16 -11.62
CA ILE A 98 0.97 -0.22 -12.29
C ILE A 98 0.65 1.15 -12.86
N LEU A 99 0.91 2.20 -12.08
CA LEU A 99 0.74 3.59 -12.52
C LEU A 99 2.09 4.10 -13.07
N LYS A 100 2.11 4.46 -14.33
CA LYS A 100 3.33 4.94 -14.98
C LYS A 100 3.32 6.43 -15.26
#